data_e755d3e5b4ed732383d0a9b1dc4007bd
#
_entry.id   e755d3e5b4ed732383d0a9b1dc4007bd
#
_cell.length_a   1.000
_cell.length_b   1.000
_cell.length_c   1.000
_cell.angle_alpha   90.00
_cell.angle_beta   90.00
_cell.angle_gamma   90.00
#
_symmetry.space_group_name_H-M   'P 1'
#
loop_
_entity.id
_entity.type
_entity.pdbx_description
1 polymer ?
#
loop_
_entity_poly.entity_id
_entity_poly.type
_entity_poly.pdbx_seq_one_letter_code
_entity_poly.pdbx_strand_id
1 'polypeptide(L)'
;MIDKTGYEVSRNRIDGAYEDGRHPKSVEFSDRLVDDLCRRDFTINAMAYNDTDGFVDEFKGLDDLDTKIIRCVGEPELRFSEDALRMMRAIRFSAQLGFTIDEATWNAIKKLSPSISKISMERVHVELGKTLMSAHPDYVAQYSEAGLFAPILPVIDNALKSRYKRKILATLQHTPDNIYLRYAALFITSTPDEAAKTLRALKLDNKTVNTVSKLVELSKMDIEETEPAVRTALNKYGRDFLPLWHELMMAVIQASEDITGISNPAKVKHLLTLKRLGTDILARGDCFTIKDLDISGNDLIEYGLQGHEIGETLKSMLDIVIENPKLNDKATLIAMIEHIK
;
A
#
# COMPACT_ATOMS: atom_id res chain seq x y z
N MET A 1 -13.16 19.99 21.39
CA MET A 1 -12.15 19.01 21.84
C MET A 1 -12.11 19.03 23.36
N ILE A 2 -12.32 17.89 23.97
CA ILE A 2 -12.16 17.70 25.43
C ILE A 2 -10.91 16.82 25.57
N ASP A 3 -9.93 17.23 26.37
CA ASP A 3 -8.65 16.51 26.59
C ASP A 3 -7.88 16.13 25.30
N LYS A 4 -7.89 17.00 24.29
CA LYS A 4 -7.32 16.79 22.95
C LYS A 4 -8.02 15.71 22.12
N THR A 5 -9.12 15.15 22.59
CA THR A 5 -9.95 14.20 21.84
C THR A 5 -11.01 14.95 21.06
N GLY A 6 -11.16 14.62 19.78
CA GLY A 6 -12.24 15.14 18.94
C GLY A 6 -13.49 14.32 19.13
N TYR A 7 -14.61 14.98 19.46
CA TYR A 7 -15.93 14.36 19.52
C TYR A 7 -16.77 14.88 18.36
N GLU A 8 -17.34 13.96 17.59
CA GLU A 8 -18.31 14.31 16.56
C GLU A 8 -19.71 14.35 17.18
N VAL A 9 -20.41 15.47 17.01
CA VAL A 9 -21.77 15.65 17.47
C VAL A 9 -22.67 15.83 16.26
N SER A 10 -23.68 14.96 16.10
CA SER A 10 -24.65 15.06 15.03
C SER A 10 -26.08 14.88 15.56
N ARG A 11 -27.06 15.42 14.81
CA ARG A 11 -28.48 15.14 15.07
C ARG A 11 -28.90 13.88 14.34
N ASN A 12 -29.87 13.16 14.90
CA ASN A 12 -30.51 12.05 14.19
C ASN A 12 -31.20 12.58 12.92
N ARG A 13 -31.12 11.79 11.85
CA ARG A 13 -31.66 12.19 10.56
C ARG A 13 -32.18 11.02 9.75
N ILE A 14 -33.13 11.34 8.87
CA ILE A 14 -33.63 10.47 7.82
C ILE A 14 -33.05 10.96 6.52
N ASP A 15 -32.41 10.07 5.77
CA ASP A 15 -31.89 10.37 4.44
C ASP A 15 -33.00 10.10 3.40
N GLY A 16 -33.27 11.07 2.52
CA GLY A 16 -34.16 10.91 1.38
C GLY A 16 -33.59 10.04 0.27
N ALA A 17 -34.23 10.01 -0.89
CA ALA A 17 -33.76 9.21 -2.03
C ALA A 17 -32.35 9.65 -2.48
N TYR A 18 -31.52 8.67 -2.86
CA TYR A 18 -30.17 8.87 -3.38
C TYR A 18 -30.19 8.84 -4.92
N GLU A 19 -29.65 9.86 -5.57
CA GLU A 19 -29.57 9.93 -7.04
C GLU A 19 -28.15 9.70 -7.59
N ASP A 20 -27.14 10.22 -6.88
CA ASP A 20 -25.75 10.14 -7.30
C ASP A 20 -25.00 8.94 -6.68
N GLY A 21 -25.70 8.09 -5.93
CA GLY A 21 -25.10 6.97 -5.22
C GLY A 21 -24.21 7.38 -4.03
N ARG A 22 -24.40 8.60 -3.49
CA ARG A 22 -23.63 9.10 -2.35
C ARG A 22 -24.42 10.04 -1.43
N HIS A 23 -25.10 11.02 -2.01
CA HIS A 23 -25.77 12.06 -1.22
C HIS A 23 -27.28 11.89 -1.31
N PRO A 24 -27.99 11.93 -0.19
CA PRO A 24 -29.44 11.98 -0.22
C PRO A 24 -29.88 13.35 -0.78
N LYS A 25 -30.95 13.35 -1.59
CA LYS A 25 -31.58 14.56 -2.12
C LYS A 25 -32.05 15.53 -1.03
N SER A 26 -32.53 14.96 0.06
CA SER A 26 -33.02 15.69 1.23
C SER A 26 -32.56 14.99 2.50
N VAL A 27 -32.36 15.78 3.52
CA VAL A 27 -32.07 15.31 4.87
C VAL A 27 -33.11 15.92 5.77
N GLU A 28 -33.86 15.08 6.47
CA GLU A 28 -34.83 15.49 7.47
C GLU A 28 -34.27 15.13 8.84
N PHE A 29 -34.35 16.06 9.80
CA PHE A 29 -33.96 15.77 11.16
C PHE A 29 -35.07 15.02 11.86
N SER A 30 -34.70 13.99 12.65
CA SER A 30 -35.63 13.18 13.44
C SER A 30 -35.27 13.26 14.93
N ASP A 31 -36.26 13.16 15.76
CA ASP A 31 -36.07 13.00 17.20
C ASP A 31 -35.96 11.51 17.60
N ARG A 32 -36.13 10.59 16.65
CA ARG A 32 -36.05 9.15 16.88
C ARG A 32 -34.67 8.62 16.52
N LEU A 33 -33.99 8.01 17.49
CA LEU A 33 -32.69 7.39 17.29
C LEU A 33 -32.71 6.29 16.22
N VAL A 34 -33.80 5.48 16.20
CA VAL A 34 -33.93 4.38 15.25
C VAL A 34 -33.82 4.83 13.77
N ASP A 35 -34.31 6.03 13.46
CA ASP A 35 -34.25 6.57 12.09
C ASP A 35 -32.80 6.83 11.66
N ASP A 36 -31.93 7.25 12.58
CA ASP A 36 -30.49 7.39 12.31
C ASP A 36 -29.76 6.04 12.22
N LEU A 37 -30.12 5.09 13.07
CA LEU A 37 -29.52 3.75 13.06
C LEU A 37 -29.91 2.98 11.78
N CYS A 38 -31.15 3.14 11.32
CA CYS A 38 -31.71 2.50 10.13
C CYS A 38 -30.96 2.81 8.81
N ARG A 39 -30.38 4.01 8.67
CA ARG A 39 -29.62 4.43 7.48
C ARG A 39 -28.13 4.00 7.49
N ARG A 40 -27.65 3.41 8.58
CA ARG A 40 -26.27 2.97 8.71
C ARG A 40 -26.00 1.75 7.82
N ASP A 41 -24.70 1.46 7.62
CA ASP A 41 -24.27 0.40 6.72
C ASP A 41 -24.47 -1.02 7.31
N PHE A 42 -23.94 -1.26 8.51
CA PHE A 42 -23.93 -2.60 9.13
C PHE A 42 -24.50 -2.58 10.54
N THR A 43 -25.08 -3.71 10.95
CA THR A 43 -25.70 -3.90 12.27
C THR A 43 -24.75 -3.57 13.40
N ILE A 44 -23.49 -4.02 13.31
CA ILE A 44 -22.42 -3.75 14.29
C ILE A 44 -22.08 -2.25 14.44
N ASN A 45 -22.48 -1.42 13.48
CA ASN A 45 -22.32 0.04 13.50
C ASN A 45 -23.65 0.78 13.76
N ALA A 46 -24.76 0.04 13.91
CA ALA A 46 -26.09 0.58 14.07
C ALA A 46 -26.62 0.40 15.51
N MET A 47 -25.74 0.63 16.46
CA MET A 47 -26.04 0.60 17.89
C MET A 47 -25.73 1.96 18.50
N ALA A 48 -26.37 2.26 19.62
CA ALA A 48 -26.11 3.45 20.43
C ALA A 48 -26.07 3.08 21.92
N TYR A 49 -25.47 3.94 22.71
CA TYR A 49 -25.43 3.82 24.16
C TYR A 49 -25.62 5.18 24.82
N ASN A 50 -26.38 5.21 25.87
CA ASN A 50 -26.41 6.29 26.85
C ASN A 50 -26.55 5.74 28.27
N ASP A 51 -26.22 6.54 29.28
CA ASP A 51 -26.23 6.09 30.68
C ASP A 51 -27.63 5.87 31.25
N THR A 52 -28.70 6.39 30.61
CA THR A 52 -30.07 6.28 31.07
C THR A 52 -30.75 5.01 30.54
N ASP A 53 -30.65 4.78 29.23
CA ASP A 53 -31.33 3.70 28.53
C ASP A 53 -30.44 2.48 28.28
N GLY A 54 -29.13 2.63 28.53
CA GLY A 54 -28.13 1.59 28.24
C GLY A 54 -27.88 1.43 26.72
N PHE A 55 -27.70 0.20 26.28
CA PHE A 55 -27.53 -0.13 24.85
C PHE A 55 -28.87 -0.14 24.13
N VAL A 56 -28.91 0.56 22.99
CA VAL A 56 -30.03 0.51 22.04
C VAL A 56 -29.51 -0.23 20.80
N ASP A 57 -30.05 -1.42 20.56
CA ASP A 57 -29.64 -2.34 19.49
C ASP A 57 -30.87 -2.88 18.75
N GLU A 58 -31.46 -2.06 17.91
CA GLU A 58 -32.67 -2.39 17.14
C GLU A 58 -32.40 -3.41 16.01
N PHE A 59 -31.15 -3.59 15.61
CA PHE A 59 -30.75 -4.40 14.45
C PHE A 59 -29.91 -5.64 14.80
N LYS A 60 -29.85 -5.99 16.09
CA LYS A 60 -29.12 -7.16 16.62
C LYS A 60 -27.61 -7.11 16.33
N GLY A 61 -27.03 -5.92 16.42
CA GLY A 61 -25.60 -5.71 16.21
C GLY A 61 -24.73 -6.43 17.26
N LEU A 62 -25.21 -6.56 18.52
CA LEU A 62 -24.53 -7.33 19.56
C LEU A 62 -24.47 -8.82 19.22
N ASP A 63 -25.56 -9.40 18.72
CA ASP A 63 -25.59 -10.80 18.28
C ASP A 63 -24.59 -11.03 17.11
N ASP A 64 -24.55 -10.09 16.16
CA ASP A 64 -23.61 -10.16 15.03
C ASP A 64 -22.15 -9.93 15.46
N LEU A 65 -21.87 -9.13 16.50
CA LEU A 65 -20.55 -9.03 17.12
C LEU A 65 -20.12 -10.35 17.77
N ASP A 66 -20.99 -10.98 18.53
CA ASP A 66 -20.73 -12.24 19.22
C ASP A 66 -20.48 -13.39 18.21
N THR A 67 -21.29 -13.42 17.14
CA THR A 67 -21.18 -14.43 16.08
C THR A 67 -20.16 -14.09 15.00
N LYS A 68 -19.50 -12.92 15.10
CA LYS A 68 -18.48 -12.42 14.17
C LYS A 68 -19.00 -12.31 12.73
N ILE A 69 -20.13 -11.65 12.56
CA ILE A 69 -20.79 -11.47 11.27
C ILE A 69 -20.83 -9.99 10.88
N ILE A 70 -20.55 -9.69 9.60
CA ILE A 70 -20.80 -8.39 8.96
C ILE A 70 -22.10 -8.50 8.18
N ARG A 71 -23.16 -7.89 8.69
CA ARG A 71 -24.50 -7.89 8.12
C ARG A 71 -24.97 -6.47 7.83
N CYS A 72 -25.56 -6.22 6.65
CA CYS A 72 -26.21 -4.95 6.36
C CYS A 72 -27.42 -4.71 7.28
N VAL A 73 -27.66 -3.43 7.59
CA VAL A 73 -28.90 -2.99 8.22
C VAL A 73 -30.04 -3.06 7.19
N GLY A 74 -31.09 -3.80 7.49
CA GLY A 74 -32.24 -3.95 6.59
C GLY A 74 -31.88 -4.71 5.29
N GLU A 75 -32.38 -4.21 4.16
CA GLU A 75 -32.21 -4.86 2.86
C GLU A 75 -30.85 -4.51 2.23
N PRO A 76 -29.93 -5.48 2.02
CA PRO A 76 -28.58 -5.20 1.52
C PRO A 76 -28.56 -4.51 0.14
N GLU A 77 -29.44 -4.93 -0.78
CA GLU A 77 -29.51 -4.35 -2.13
C GLU A 77 -29.89 -2.86 -2.08
N LEU A 78 -30.79 -2.49 -1.18
CA LEU A 78 -31.17 -1.10 -0.98
C LEU A 78 -29.98 -0.30 -0.42
N ARG A 79 -29.30 -0.80 0.62
CA ARG A 79 -28.15 -0.14 1.24
C ARG A 79 -27.00 0.10 0.25
N PHE A 80 -26.71 -0.87 -0.63
CA PHE A 80 -25.66 -0.74 -1.63
C PHE A 80 -26.06 0.12 -2.83
N SER A 81 -27.35 0.22 -3.13
CA SER A 81 -27.88 1.15 -4.14
C SER A 81 -27.76 2.61 -3.70
N GLU A 82 -27.86 2.90 -2.40
CA GLU A 82 -27.67 4.23 -1.83
C GLU A 82 -26.20 4.70 -1.91
N ASP A 83 -25.26 3.85 -1.55
CA ASP A 83 -23.81 4.10 -1.66
C ASP A 83 -23.07 2.79 -1.95
N ALA A 84 -22.63 2.65 -3.20
CA ALA A 84 -21.91 1.46 -3.66
C ALA A 84 -20.58 1.24 -2.90
N LEU A 85 -20.00 2.28 -2.27
CA LEU A 85 -18.80 2.12 -1.44
C LEU A 85 -19.04 1.22 -0.25
N ARG A 86 -20.30 1.12 0.24
CA ARG A 86 -20.63 0.21 1.35
C ARG A 86 -20.27 -1.24 1.07
N MET A 87 -20.25 -1.66 -0.21
CA MET A 87 -19.76 -2.97 -0.62
C MET A 87 -18.27 -3.16 -0.28
N MET A 88 -17.43 -2.15 -0.54
CA MET A 88 -16.02 -2.20 -0.15
C MET A 88 -15.85 -2.14 1.37
N ARG A 89 -16.69 -1.36 2.05
CA ARG A 89 -16.67 -1.25 3.51
C ARG A 89 -16.99 -2.57 4.19
N ALA A 90 -17.91 -3.41 3.64
CA ALA A 90 -18.21 -4.74 4.17
C ALA A 90 -16.94 -5.61 4.22
N ILE A 91 -16.21 -5.67 3.11
CA ILE A 91 -14.97 -6.44 3.00
C ILE A 91 -13.88 -5.85 3.91
N ARG A 92 -13.77 -4.53 3.98
CA ARG A 92 -12.83 -3.87 4.89
C ARG A 92 -13.11 -4.20 6.35
N PHE A 93 -14.36 -4.13 6.80
CA PHE A 93 -14.71 -4.48 8.18
C PHE A 93 -14.46 -5.97 8.45
N SER A 94 -14.81 -6.84 7.50
CA SER A 94 -14.46 -8.25 7.56
C SER A 94 -12.94 -8.46 7.75
N ALA A 95 -12.10 -7.75 6.99
CA ALA A 95 -10.65 -7.81 7.10
C ALA A 95 -10.11 -7.24 8.44
N GLN A 96 -10.69 -6.15 8.92
CA GLN A 96 -10.25 -5.52 10.17
C GLN A 96 -10.60 -6.33 11.41
N LEU A 97 -11.76 -6.97 11.41
CA LEU A 97 -12.31 -7.69 12.58
C LEU A 97 -12.11 -9.21 12.49
N GLY A 98 -11.73 -9.74 11.32
CA GLY A 98 -11.69 -11.17 11.08
C GLY A 98 -13.07 -11.81 11.03
N PHE A 99 -14.10 -11.06 10.66
CA PHE A 99 -15.50 -11.47 10.64
C PHE A 99 -15.91 -12.01 9.27
N THR A 100 -16.90 -12.89 9.25
CA THR A 100 -17.50 -13.41 8.02
C THR A 100 -18.61 -12.46 7.54
N ILE A 101 -18.71 -12.24 6.24
CA ILE A 101 -19.83 -11.47 5.68
C ILE A 101 -21.07 -12.38 5.58
N ASP A 102 -22.21 -11.88 6.05
CA ASP A 102 -23.51 -12.56 5.94
C ASP A 102 -23.85 -12.92 4.49
N GLU A 103 -24.49 -14.06 4.28
CA GLU A 103 -24.73 -14.60 2.93
C GLU A 103 -25.61 -13.68 2.05
N ALA A 104 -26.68 -13.11 2.61
CA ALA A 104 -27.53 -12.18 1.87
C ALA A 104 -26.75 -10.90 1.51
N THR A 105 -25.96 -10.38 2.46
CA THR A 105 -25.05 -9.24 2.26
C THR A 105 -24.04 -9.54 1.17
N TRP A 106 -23.39 -10.71 1.20
CA TRP A 106 -22.39 -11.12 0.20
C TRP A 106 -22.99 -11.28 -1.20
N ASN A 107 -24.19 -11.88 -1.30
CA ASN A 107 -24.89 -12.05 -2.57
C ASN A 107 -25.29 -10.71 -3.18
N ALA A 108 -25.73 -9.74 -2.36
CA ALA A 108 -26.03 -8.39 -2.81
C ALA A 108 -24.79 -7.66 -3.30
N ILE A 109 -23.61 -7.82 -2.64
CA ILE A 109 -22.32 -7.28 -3.12
C ILE A 109 -22.04 -7.80 -4.53
N LYS A 110 -22.09 -9.11 -4.73
CA LYS A 110 -21.83 -9.72 -6.05
C LYS A 110 -22.77 -9.19 -7.12
N LYS A 111 -24.07 -9.10 -6.81
CA LYS A 111 -25.10 -8.63 -7.73
C LYS A 111 -24.90 -7.17 -8.15
N LEU A 112 -24.53 -6.30 -7.19
CA LEU A 112 -24.42 -4.85 -7.40
C LEU A 112 -22.98 -4.38 -7.66
N SER A 113 -21.99 -5.29 -7.70
CA SER A 113 -20.58 -4.98 -7.90
C SER A 113 -20.28 -4.06 -9.09
N PRO A 114 -21.00 -4.11 -10.26
CA PRO A 114 -20.72 -3.18 -11.36
C PRO A 114 -20.93 -1.70 -11.00
N SER A 115 -21.79 -1.41 -10.01
CA SER A 115 -22.08 -0.04 -9.59
C SER A 115 -20.89 0.65 -8.89
N ILE A 116 -19.87 -0.11 -8.49
CA ILE A 116 -18.64 0.44 -7.88
C ILE A 116 -17.92 1.42 -8.84
N SER A 117 -18.10 1.27 -10.14
CA SER A 117 -17.55 2.19 -11.16
C SER A 117 -18.02 3.64 -11.03
N LYS A 118 -19.13 3.88 -10.30
CA LYS A 118 -19.63 5.23 -10.01
C LYS A 118 -18.91 5.92 -8.85
N ILE A 119 -18.12 5.18 -8.08
CA ILE A 119 -17.43 5.68 -6.89
C ILE A 119 -16.10 6.30 -7.29
N SER A 120 -15.77 7.45 -6.69
CA SER A 120 -14.49 8.12 -6.93
C SER A 120 -13.32 7.27 -6.42
N MET A 121 -12.21 7.29 -7.16
CA MET A 121 -11.03 6.48 -6.86
C MET A 121 -10.36 6.89 -5.54
N GLU A 122 -10.55 8.13 -5.11
CA GLU A 122 -10.11 8.63 -3.79
C GLU A 122 -10.82 7.89 -2.64
N ARG A 123 -12.12 7.59 -2.80
CA ARG A 123 -12.88 6.82 -1.81
C ARG A 123 -12.47 5.34 -1.86
N VAL A 124 -12.27 4.80 -3.06
CA VAL A 124 -11.82 3.42 -3.28
C VAL A 124 -10.48 3.16 -2.60
N HIS A 125 -9.48 4.04 -2.82
CA HIS A 125 -8.14 3.82 -2.24
C HIS A 125 -8.14 3.89 -0.71
N VAL A 126 -9.01 4.69 -0.10
CA VAL A 126 -9.11 4.77 1.36
C VAL A 126 -9.59 3.43 1.94
N GLU A 127 -10.62 2.81 1.35
CA GLU A 127 -11.11 1.51 1.81
C GLU A 127 -10.09 0.39 1.52
N LEU A 128 -9.48 0.39 0.32
CA LEU A 128 -8.41 -0.56 -0.03
C LEU A 128 -7.22 -0.44 0.91
N GLY A 129 -6.74 0.79 1.17
CA GLY A 129 -5.63 1.04 2.09
C GLY A 129 -5.91 0.52 3.50
N LYS A 130 -7.13 0.77 4.02
CA LYS A 130 -7.54 0.25 5.33
C LYS A 130 -7.63 -1.28 5.36
N THR A 131 -8.03 -1.91 4.26
CA THR A 131 -8.04 -3.37 4.13
C THR A 131 -6.61 -3.92 4.14
N LEU A 132 -5.72 -3.33 3.35
CA LEU A 132 -4.31 -3.72 3.31
C LEU A 132 -3.60 -3.55 4.66
N MET A 133 -3.97 -2.52 5.44
CA MET A 133 -3.42 -2.24 6.78
C MET A 133 -4.18 -2.95 7.92
N SER A 134 -5.06 -3.88 7.59
CA SER A 134 -5.79 -4.68 8.58
C SER A 134 -4.99 -5.90 9.06
N ALA A 135 -5.53 -6.61 10.06
CA ALA A 135 -5.00 -7.88 10.52
C ALA A 135 -5.09 -9.00 9.45
N HIS A 136 -6.01 -8.85 8.49
CA HIS A 136 -6.22 -9.83 7.41
C HIS A 136 -6.12 -9.16 6.03
N PRO A 137 -4.90 -8.72 5.61
CA PRO A 137 -4.70 -8.04 4.33
C PRO A 137 -5.00 -8.94 3.12
N ASP A 138 -4.94 -10.25 3.29
CA ASP A 138 -5.30 -11.28 2.31
C ASP A 138 -6.79 -11.26 1.94
N TYR A 139 -7.67 -10.68 2.79
CA TYR A 139 -9.08 -10.48 2.46
C TYR A 139 -9.28 -9.52 1.27
N VAL A 140 -8.23 -8.86 0.80
CA VAL A 140 -8.23 -8.13 -0.49
C VAL A 140 -8.71 -9.00 -1.65
N ALA A 141 -8.55 -10.34 -1.57
CA ALA A 141 -9.06 -11.28 -2.56
C ALA A 141 -10.58 -11.23 -2.68
N GLN A 142 -11.30 -10.94 -1.61
CA GLN A 142 -12.76 -10.86 -1.61
C GLN A 142 -13.31 -9.77 -2.53
N TYR A 143 -12.56 -8.67 -2.75
CA TYR A 143 -12.95 -7.65 -3.73
C TYR A 143 -13.00 -8.22 -5.16
N SER A 144 -12.03 -9.07 -5.51
CA SER A 144 -11.99 -9.73 -6.82
C SER A 144 -13.06 -10.84 -6.91
N GLU A 145 -13.25 -11.62 -5.86
CA GLU A 145 -14.28 -12.68 -5.77
C GLU A 145 -15.71 -12.13 -5.88
N ALA A 146 -15.93 -10.94 -5.31
CA ALA A 146 -17.19 -10.23 -5.39
C ALA A 146 -17.39 -9.48 -6.72
N GLY A 147 -16.37 -9.40 -7.58
CA GLY A 147 -16.43 -8.68 -8.85
C GLY A 147 -16.21 -7.17 -8.76
N LEU A 148 -15.82 -6.65 -7.58
CA LEU A 148 -15.63 -5.21 -7.36
C LEU A 148 -14.39 -4.66 -8.07
N PHE A 149 -13.31 -5.43 -8.19
CA PHE A 149 -12.08 -4.96 -8.84
C PHE A 149 -12.14 -4.96 -10.34
N ALA A 150 -12.90 -5.85 -10.97
CA ALA A 150 -12.96 -5.99 -12.42
C ALA A 150 -13.18 -4.65 -13.16
N PRO A 151 -14.16 -3.79 -12.78
CA PRO A 151 -14.41 -2.55 -13.49
C PRO A 151 -13.44 -1.40 -13.14
N ILE A 152 -12.76 -1.46 -11.98
CA ILE A 152 -11.97 -0.31 -11.48
C ILE A 152 -10.47 -0.58 -11.36
N LEU A 153 -10.06 -1.82 -11.10
CA LEU A 153 -8.66 -2.23 -10.88
C LEU A 153 -8.33 -3.54 -11.62
N PRO A 154 -8.48 -3.58 -12.95
CA PRO A 154 -8.36 -4.83 -13.72
C PRO A 154 -6.99 -5.51 -13.61
N VAL A 155 -5.90 -4.76 -13.39
CA VAL A 155 -4.56 -5.32 -13.18
C VAL A 155 -4.53 -6.19 -11.93
N ILE A 156 -5.08 -5.67 -10.82
CA ILE A 156 -5.14 -6.39 -9.54
C ILE A 156 -6.14 -7.56 -9.65
N ASP A 157 -7.30 -7.34 -10.27
CA ASP A 157 -8.32 -8.37 -10.46
C ASP A 157 -7.76 -9.58 -11.24
N ASN A 158 -7.08 -9.32 -12.35
CA ASN A 158 -6.46 -10.36 -13.16
C ASN A 158 -5.37 -11.11 -12.38
N ALA A 159 -4.54 -10.41 -11.62
CA ALA A 159 -3.51 -11.03 -10.80
C ALA A 159 -4.11 -11.95 -9.71
N LEU A 160 -5.18 -11.50 -9.03
CA LEU A 160 -5.88 -12.27 -8.00
C LEU A 160 -6.73 -13.44 -8.57
N LYS A 161 -7.09 -13.42 -9.85
CA LYS A 161 -7.75 -14.53 -10.55
C LYS A 161 -6.78 -15.51 -11.23
N SER A 162 -5.49 -15.16 -11.26
CA SER A 162 -4.44 -15.96 -11.89
C SER A 162 -3.84 -17.01 -10.95
N ARG A 163 -2.92 -17.83 -11.50
CA ARG A 163 -2.07 -18.75 -10.73
C ARG A 163 -1.24 -18.05 -9.62
N TYR A 164 -1.10 -16.75 -9.71
CA TYR A 164 -0.30 -15.97 -8.75
C TYR A 164 -1.07 -15.54 -7.49
N LYS A 165 -2.39 -15.76 -7.44
CA LYS A 165 -3.23 -15.41 -6.28
C LYS A 165 -2.60 -15.86 -4.96
N ARG A 166 -2.25 -17.15 -4.85
CA ARG A 166 -1.68 -17.72 -3.62
C ARG A 166 -0.40 -17.02 -3.18
N LYS A 167 0.48 -16.68 -4.15
CA LYS A 167 1.72 -15.95 -3.88
C LYS A 167 1.45 -14.54 -3.34
N ILE A 168 0.53 -13.81 -3.97
CA ILE A 168 0.18 -12.43 -3.56
C ILE A 168 -0.37 -12.45 -2.13
N LEU A 169 -1.34 -13.31 -1.83
CA LEU A 169 -2.00 -13.36 -0.53
C LEU A 169 -1.03 -13.78 0.58
N ALA A 170 -0.24 -14.82 0.36
CA ALA A 170 0.77 -15.25 1.32
C ALA A 170 1.84 -14.16 1.55
N THR A 171 2.29 -13.44 0.50
CA THR A 171 3.22 -12.32 0.68
C THR A 171 2.58 -11.21 1.51
N LEU A 172 1.31 -10.86 1.29
CA LEU A 172 0.59 -9.87 2.09
C LEU A 172 0.52 -10.26 3.57
N GLN A 173 0.25 -11.53 3.88
CA GLN A 173 0.17 -12.03 5.26
C GLN A 173 1.50 -11.88 6.01
N HIS A 174 2.63 -12.09 5.34
CA HIS A 174 3.97 -11.95 5.93
C HIS A 174 4.52 -10.52 5.89
N THR A 175 3.85 -9.60 5.19
CA THR A 175 4.33 -8.23 5.07
C THR A 175 4.00 -7.42 6.32
N PRO A 176 4.97 -6.68 6.92
CA PRO A 176 4.73 -5.81 8.06
C PRO A 176 3.65 -4.74 7.81
N ASP A 177 3.16 -4.11 8.89
CA ASP A 177 2.17 -3.02 8.84
C ASP A 177 2.80 -1.71 8.31
N ASN A 178 3.10 -1.74 7.02
CA ASN A 178 3.64 -0.60 6.27
C ASN A 178 2.92 -0.51 4.93
N ILE A 179 2.28 0.60 4.66
CA ILE A 179 1.42 0.76 3.47
C ILE A 179 2.20 0.60 2.16
N TYR A 180 3.47 1.04 2.09
CA TYR A 180 4.30 0.87 0.90
C TYR A 180 4.59 -0.60 0.63
N LEU A 181 4.92 -1.35 1.69
CA LEU A 181 5.19 -2.79 1.61
C LEU A 181 3.93 -3.57 1.24
N ARG A 182 2.78 -3.24 1.84
CA ARG A 182 1.49 -3.87 1.54
C ARG A 182 1.07 -3.65 0.09
N TYR A 183 1.23 -2.43 -0.46
CA TYR A 183 1.01 -2.20 -1.88
C TYR A 183 2.05 -2.94 -2.74
N ALA A 184 3.34 -2.93 -2.38
CA ALA A 184 4.36 -3.65 -3.13
C ALA A 184 4.08 -5.17 -3.16
N ALA A 185 3.63 -5.76 -2.06
CA ALA A 185 3.19 -7.16 -1.99
C ALA A 185 1.98 -7.45 -2.88
N LEU A 186 1.00 -6.53 -2.94
CA LEU A 186 -0.16 -6.65 -3.83
C LEU A 186 0.27 -6.65 -5.31
N PHE A 187 1.30 -5.86 -5.67
CA PHE A 187 1.85 -5.77 -7.02
C PHE A 187 3.09 -6.65 -7.26
N ILE A 188 3.39 -7.61 -6.37
CA ILE A 188 4.65 -8.39 -6.44
C ILE A 188 4.83 -9.15 -7.76
N THR A 189 3.75 -9.42 -8.48
CA THR A 189 3.75 -10.12 -9.78
C THR A 189 3.57 -9.18 -10.97
N SER A 190 3.27 -7.90 -10.75
CA SER A 190 3.08 -6.88 -11.78
C SER A 190 4.41 -6.27 -12.21
N THR A 191 4.42 -5.57 -13.35
CA THR A 191 5.55 -4.71 -13.71
C THR A 191 5.54 -3.42 -12.89
N PRO A 192 6.69 -2.72 -12.74
CA PRO A 192 6.75 -1.42 -12.07
C PRO A 192 5.81 -0.38 -12.70
N ASP A 193 5.69 -0.40 -14.04
CA ASP A 193 4.82 0.51 -14.79
C ASP A 193 3.33 0.23 -14.56
N GLU A 194 2.92 -1.03 -14.52
CA GLU A 194 1.55 -1.44 -14.17
C GLU A 194 1.20 -0.99 -12.75
N ALA A 195 2.12 -1.19 -11.80
CA ALA A 195 1.95 -0.73 -10.42
C ALA A 195 1.80 0.80 -10.38
N ALA A 196 2.72 1.55 -11.01
CA ALA A 196 2.69 3.01 -11.06
C ALA A 196 1.40 3.55 -11.69
N LYS A 197 0.98 2.98 -12.82
CA LYS A 197 -0.24 3.37 -13.53
C LYS A 197 -1.49 3.13 -12.68
N THR A 198 -1.57 1.97 -12.03
CA THR A 198 -2.72 1.60 -11.20
C THR A 198 -2.81 2.47 -9.94
N LEU A 199 -1.67 2.73 -9.28
CA LEU A 199 -1.63 3.59 -8.09
C LEU A 199 -1.98 5.05 -8.40
N ARG A 200 -1.56 5.57 -9.57
CA ARG A 200 -1.99 6.91 -10.04
C ARG A 200 -3.49 6.93 -10.35
N ALA A 201 -4.03 5.88 -10.95
CA ALA A 201 -5.47 5.76 -11.17
C ALA A 201 -6.25 5.76 -9.84
N LEU A 202 -5.71 5.13 -8.79
CA LEU A 202 -6.21 5.17 -7.42
C LEU A 202 -6.05 6.54 -6.73
N LYS A 203 -5.45 7.53 -7.39
CA LYS A 203 -5.21 8.89 -6.85
C LYS A 203 -4.32 8.91 -5.60
N LEU A 204 -3.38 7.98 -5.51
CA LEU A 204 -2.36 8.00 -4.47
C LEU A 204 -1.32 9.09 -4.76
N ASP A 205 -0.67 9.57 -3.70
CA ASP A 205 0.37 10.59 -3.80
C ASP A 205 1.64 10.08 -4.51
N ASN A 206 2.42 11.03 -5.06
CA ASN A 206 3.62 10.70 -5.83
C ASN A 206 4.68 9.94 -5.03
N LYS A 207 4.78 10.18 -3.73
CA LYS A 207 5.72 9.46 -2.86
C LYS A 207 5.34 7.99 -2.79
N THR A 208 4.07 7.69 -2.56
CA THR A 208 3.55 6.31 -2.53
C THR A 208 3.74 5.62 -3.87
N VAL A 209 3.36 6.28 -4.98
CA VAL A 209 3.53 5.73 -6.33
C VAL A 209 5.01 5.37 -6.61
N ASN A 210 5.92 6.31 -6.36
CA ASN A 210 7.33 6.13 -6.64
C ASN A 210 7.96 5.06 -5.74
N THR A 211 7.62 5.06 -4.44
CA THR A 211 8.16 4.08 -3.48
C THR A 211 7.74 2.68 -3.85
N VAL A 212 6.45 2.46 -4.09
CA VAL A 212 5.92 1.13 -4.43
C VAL A 212 6.46 0.62 -5.76
N SER A 213 6.50 1.48 -6.80
CA SER A 213 7.03 1.08 -8.12
C SER A 213 8.48 0.66 -8.06
N LYS A 214 9.32 1.39 -7.31
CA LYS A 214 10.72 1.04 -7.09
C LYS A 214 10.86 -0.26 -6.28
N LEU A 215 10.02 -0.49 -5.26
CA LEU A 215 10.01 -1.75 -4.51
C LEU A 215 9.64 -2.94 -5.41
N VAL A 216 8.65 -2.77 -6.28
CA VAL A 216 8.27 -3.79 -7.27
C VAL A 216 9.39 -4.05 -8.26
N GLU A 217 10.10 -3.02 -8.73
CA GLU A 217 11.28 -3.16 -9.60
C GLU A 217 12.38 -3.93 -8.87
N LEU A 218 12.75 -3.47 -7.68
CA LEU A 218 13.85 -4.01 -6.90
C LEU A 218 13.58 -5.46 -6.45
N SER A 219 12.30 -5.83 -6.24
CA SER A 219 11.91 -7.20 -5.89
C SER A 219 12.22 -8.25 -6.95
N LYS A 220 12.52 -7.82 -8.18
CA LYS A 220 12.85 -8.68 -9.34
C LYS A 220 14.33 -8.69 -9.67
N MET A 221 15.11 -7.87 -8.98
CA MET A 221 16.55 -7.79 -9.18
C MET A 221 17.26 -8.82 -8.30
N ASP A 222 18.32 -9.38 -8.86
CA ASP A 222 19.31 -10.14 -8.12
C ASP A 222 20.51 -9.22 -7.87
N ILE A 223 20.76 -8.88 -6.61
CA ILE A 223 21.88 -8.00 -6.21
C ILE A 223 23.01 -8.91 -5.75
N GLU A 224 24.18 -8.77 -6.34
CA GLU A 224 25.38 -9.51 -5.93
C GLU A 224 25.79 -9.15 -4.49
N GLU A 225 26.36 -10.14 -3.77
CA GLU A 225 26.86 -9.96 -2.39
C GLU A 225 28.20 -9.20 -2.36
N THR A 226 28.27 -8.07 -3.06
CA THR A 226 29.45 -7.20 -3.12
C THR A 226 29.12 -5.77 -2.71
N GLU A 227 30.11 -5.08 -2.11
CA GLU A 227 29.90 -3.69 -1.72
C GLU A 227 29.60 -2.76 -2.92
N PRO A 228 30.29 -2.87 -4.08
CA PRO A 228 29.94 -2.08 -5.26
C PRO A 228 28.49 -2.29 -5.73
N ALA A 229 28.01 -3.52 -5.79
CA ALA A 229 26.63 -3.81 -6.19
C ALA A 229 25.61 -3.17 -5.23
N VAL A 230 25.89 -3.22 -3.92
CA VAL A 230 25.04 -2.58 -2.91
C VAL A 230 25.11 -1.05 -3.01
N ARG A 231 26.29 -0.43 -3.23
CA ARG A 231 26.40 1.02 -3.46
C ARG A 231 25.65 1.46 -4.72
N THR A 232 25.73 0.68 -5.79
CA THR A 232 24.95 0.91 -7.03
C THR A 232 23.44 0.87 -6.75
N ALA A 233 22.96 -0.10 -5.97
CA ALA A 233 21.57 -0.15 -5.56
C ALA A 233 21.16 1.05 -4.69
N LEU A 234 22.02 1.45 -3.73
CA LEU A 234 21.82 2.65 -2.90
C LEU A 234 21.78 3.93 -3.75
N ASN A 235 22.64 4.04 -4.77
CA ASN A 235 22.61 5.14 -5.74
C ASN A 235 21.25 5.23 -6.43
N LYS A 236 20.80 4.13 -7.02
CA LYS A 236 19.60 4.08 -7.85
C LYS A 236 18.32 4.27 -7.06
N TYR A 237 18.22 3.63 -5.88
CA TYR A 237 16.97 3.57 -5.11
C TYR A 237 16.94 4.48 -3.88
N GLY A 238 18.11 4.91 -3.41
CA GLY A 238 18.24 5.71 -2.20
C GLY A 238 18.44 4.86 -0.94
N ARG A 239 18.94 5.50 0.13
CA ARG A 239 19.27 4.81 1.40
C ARG A 239 18.05 4.22 2.13
N ASP A 240 16.87 4.82 1.97
CA ASP A 240 15.65 4.42 2.65
C ASP A 240 15.02 3.15 2.05
N PHE A 241 15.44 2.74 0.85
CA PHE A 241 14.88 1.56 0.17
C PHE A 241 15.40 0.24 0.71
N LEU A 242 16.64 0.18 1.18
CA LEU A 242 17.26 -1.07 1.60
C LEU A 242 16.48 -1.78 2.73
N PRO A 243 16.06 -1.10 3.81
CA PRO A 243 15.24 -1.71 4.84
C PRO A 243 13.90 -2.23 4.31
N LEU A 244 13.19 -1.40 3.52
CA LEU A 244 11.89 -1.77 2.95
C LEU A 244 12.01 -2.96 1.99
N TRP A 245 13.01 -2.95 1.11
CA TRP A 245 13.26 -4.06 0.21
C TRP A 245 13.56 -5.36 0.96
N HIS A 246 14.40 -5.30 2.00
CA HIS A 246 14.72 -6.46 2.82
C HIS A 246 13.46 -7.07 3.45
N GLU A 247 12.59 -6.25 4.05
CA GLU A 247 11.33 -6.71 4.66
C GLU A 247 10.40 -7.33 3.61
N LEU A 248 10.26 -6.71 2.43
CA LEU A 248 9.46 -7.24 1.33
C LEU A 248 9.99 -8.60 0.87
N MET A 249 11.30 -8.72 0.68
CA MET A 249 11.91 -9.96 0.19
C MET A 249 11.85 -11.08 1.23
N MET A 250 11.96 -10.77 2.52
CA MET A 250 11.72 -11.74 3.59
C MET A 250 10.28 -12.25 3.56
N ALA A 251 9.29 -11.37 3.39
CA ALA A 251 7.90 -11.77 3.23
C ALA A 251 7.68 -12.67 2.00
N VAL A 252 8.34 -12.38 0.88
CA VAL A 252 8.29 -13.22 -0.33
C VAL A 252 8.89 -14.61 -0.09
N ILE A 253 9.99 -14.72 0.66
CA ILE A 253 10.61 -16.02 0.99
C ILE A 253 9.68 -16.81 1.90
N GLN A 254 9.14 -16.22 2.96
CA GLN A 254 8.20 -16.87 3.87
C GLN A 254 6.94 -17.35 3.14
N ALA A 255 6.37 -16.49 2.28
CA ALA A 255 5.26 -16.86 1.42
C ALA A 255 5.57 -18.06 0.50
N SER A 256 6.79 -18.11 -0.04
CA SER A 256 7.25 -19.25 -0.86
C SER A 256 7.35 -20.54 -0.04
N GLU A 257 7.84 -20.45 1.20
CA GLU A 257 7.93 -21.57 2.12
C GLU A 257 6.55 -22.12 2.47
N ASP A 258 5.59 -21.26 2.82
CA ASP A 258 4.20 -21.67 3.08
C ASP A 258 3.52 -22.33 1.88
N ILE A 259 3.87 -21.90 0.68
CA ILE A 259 3.28 -22.43 -0.56
C ILE A 259 3.87 -23.79 -0.93
N THR A 260 5.17 -23.94 -0.79
CA THR A 260 5.92 -25.09 -1.32
C THR A 260 6.28 -26.12 -0.24
N GLY A 261 6.24 -25.74 1.03
CA GLY A 261 6.79 -26.53 2.14
C GLY A 261 8.32 -26.62 2.14
N ILE A 262 9.00 -25.84 1.28
CA ILE A 262 10.45 -25.89 1.11
C ILE A 262 11.09 -24.62 1.63
N SER A 263 11.88 -24.74 2.70
CA SER A 263 12.68 -23.64 3.23
C SER A 263 13.85 -23.31 2.30
N ASN A 264 14.20 -22.01 2.22
CA ASN A 264 15.33 -21.56 1.40
C ASN A 264 16.34 -20.77 2.24
N PRO A 265 17.13 -21.43 3.10
CA PRO A 265 18.09 -20.75 3.96
C PRO A 265 19.18 -20.02 3.20
N ALA A 266 19.50 -20.44 1.97
CA ALA A 266 20.46 -19.74 1.12
C ALA A 266 19.97 -18.33 0.74
N LYS A 267 18.70 -18.20 0.36
CA LYS A 267 18.11 -16.89 0.07
C LYS A 267 18.02 -16.01 1.32
N VAL A 268 17.66 -16.57 2.46
CA VAL A 268 17.65 -15.83 3.74
C VAL A 268 19.05 -15.33 4.07
N LYS A 269 20.09 -16.17 3.97
CA LYS A 269 21.48 -15.79 4.20
C LYS A 269 21.91 -14.69 3.23
N HIS A 270 21.57 -14.81 1.96
CA HIS A 270 21.82 -13.80 0.94
C HIS A 270 21.26 -12.43 1.33
N LEU A 271 19.97 -12.36 1.68
CA LEU A 271 19.33 -11.10 2.12
C LEU A 271 19.98 -10.51 3.37
N LEU A 272 20.34 -11.34 4.34
CA LEU A 272 21.03 -10.90 5.56
C LEU A 272 22.42 -10.35 5.25
N THR A 273 23.16 -10.95 4.30
CA THR A 273 24.45 -10.45 3.83
C THR A 273 24.29 -9.07 3.18
N LEU A 274 23.32 -8.90 2.28
CA LEU A 274 23.07 -7.62 1.62
C LEU A 274 22.64 -6.54 2.63
N LYS A 275 21.80 -6.88 3.59
CA LYS A 275 21.42 -5.96 4.68
C LYS A 275 22.64 -5.50 5.48
N ARG A 276 23.52 -6.44 5.86
CA ARG A 276 24.77 -6.12 6.58
C ARG A 276 25.66 -5.21 5.76
N LEU A 277 25.95 -5.57 4.49
CA LEU A 277 26.79 -4.75 3.60
C LEU A 277 26.22 -3.32 3.47
N GLY A 278 24.93 -3.17 3.25
CA GLY A 278 24.30 -1.86 3.14
C GLY A 278 24.37 -1.07 4.44
N THR A 279 24.19 -1.72 5.60
CA THR A 279 24.35 -1.08 6.91
C THR A 279 25.78 -0.60 7.13
N ASP A 280 26.77 -1.43 6.78
CA ASP A 280 28.18 -1.10 6.91
C ASP A 280 28.59 0.08 6.01
N ILE A 281 28.10 0.09 4.74
CA ILE A 281 28.30 1.18 3.76
C ILE A 281 27.74 2.50 4.29
N LEU A 282 26.50 2.48 4.80
CA LEU A 282 25.83 3.66 5.35
C LEU A 282 26.54 4.17 6.62
N ALA A 283 27.02 3.26 7.47
CA ALA A 283 27.72 3.60 8.73
C ALA A 283 29.10 4.22 8.44
N ARG A 284 29.80 3.77 7.41
CA ARG A 284 31.10 4.38 6.97
C ARG A 284 30.92 5.72 6.29
N GLY A 285 29.69 6.03 5.81
CA GLY A 285 29.45 7.21 4.98
C GLY A 285 30.06 7.11 3.58
N ASP A 286 30.11 5.88 3.02
CA ASP A 286 30.63 5.68 1.66
C ASP A 286 29.89 6.56 0.65
N CYS A 287 30.63 7.07 -0.34
CA CYS A 287 30.07 7.80 -1.47
C CYS A 287 29.29 6.87 -2.38
N PHE A 288 28.03 7.19 -2.65
CA PHE A 288 27.19 6.50 -3.63
C PHE A 288 26.24 7.43 -4.38
N THR A 289 26.34 8.76 -4.18
CA THR A 289 25.60 9.76 -4.98
C THR A 289 26.57 10.85 -5.44
N ILE A 290 26.20 11.56 -6.50
CA ILE A 290 27.02 12.71 -7.00
C ILE A 290 27.23 13.75 -5.90
N LYS A 291 26.30 13.89 -4.97
CA LYS A 291 26.42 14.85 -3.84
C LYS A 291 27.44 14.42 -2.78
N ASP A 292 27.77 13.14 -2.74
CA ASP A 292 28.72 12.57 -1.80
C ASP A 292 30.16 12.60 -2.37
N LEU A 293 30.34 12.99 -3.67
CA LEU A 293 31.67 13.16 -4.27
C LEU A 293 32.40 14.33 -3.63
N ASP A 294 33.69 14.14 -3.38
CA ASP A 294 34.59 15.19 -2.83
C ASP A 294 35.08 16.17 -3.91
N ILE A 295 34.31 16.29 -5.00
CA ILE A 295 34.46 17.24 -6.08
C ILE A 295 33.07 17.72 -6.53
N SER A 296 32.99 19.00 -6.88
CA SER A 296 31.75 19.63 -7.32
C SER A 296 31.79 20.05 -8.79
N GLY A 297 30.63 20.39 -9.36
CA GLY A 297 30.59 20.96 -10.72
C GLY A 297 31.37 22.27 -10.86
N ASN A 298 31.48 23.08 -9.78
CA ASN A 298 32.27 24.30 -9.79
C ASN A 298 33.77 24.00 -9.92
N ASP A 299 34.26 22.98 -9.26
CA ASP A 299 35.63 22.54 -9.41
C ASP A 299 35.94 22.13 -10.86
N LEU A 300 35.02 21.43 -11.52
CA LEU A 300 35.14 21.04 -12.92
C LEU A 300 35.13 22.24 -13.88
N ILE A 301 34.37 23.30 -13.56
CA ILE A 301 34.37 24.57 -14.33
C ILE A 301 35.75 25.22 -14.24
N GLU A 302 36.39 25.24 -13.07
CA GLU A 302 37.75 25.78 -12.88
C GLU A 302 38.78 25.01 -13.72
N TYR A 303 38.53 23.70 -13.97
CA TYR A 303 39.36 22.88 -14.89
C TYR A 303 38.97 23.01 -16.36
N GLY A 304 38.04 23.91 -16.69
CA GLY A 304 37.70 24.25 -18.08
C GLY A 304 36.61 23.40 -18.71
N LEU A 305 35.90 22.54 -17.95
CA LEU A 305 34.75 21.77 -18.44
C LEU A 305 33.51 22.69 -18.50
N GLN A 306 32.64 22.45 -19.47
CA GLN A 306 31.45 23.27 -19.65
C GLN A 306 30.19 22.45 -19.96
N GLY A 307 29.04 22.98 -19.58
CA GLY A 307 27.73 22.46 -19.96
C GLY A 307 27.53 20.98 -19.61
N HIS A 308 27.22 20.17 -20.59
CA HIS A 308 26.89 18.74 -20.43
C HIS A 308 28.10 17.89 -19.95
N GLU A 309 29.32 18.27 -20.32
CA GLU A 309 30.54 17.55 -19.92
C GLU A 309 30.70 17.45 -18.40
N ILE A 310 30.27 18.46 -17.66
CA ILE A 310 30.33 18.47 -16.18
C ILE A 310 29.52 17.32 -15.60
N GLY A 311 28.27 17.16 -16.08
CA GLY A 311 27.37 16.10 -15.59
C GLY A 311 27.87 14.69 -15.94
N GLU A 312 28.40 14.51 -17.14
CA GLU A 312 28.95 13.23 -17.57
C GLU A 312 30.21 12.87 -16.78
N THR A 313 31.11 13.84 -16.57
CA THR A 313 32.32 13.63 -15.78
C THR A 313 32.00 13.25 -14.34
N LEU A 314 31.10 13.98 -13.69
CA LEU A 314 30.66 13.64 -12.31
C LEU A 314 30.04 12.25 -12.22
N LYS A 315 29.28 11.84 -13.24
CA LYS A 315 28.69 10.50 -13.29
C LYS A 315 29.76 9.43 -13.45
N SER A 316 30.72 9.63 -14.39
CA SER A 316 31.84 8.69 -14.59
C SER A 316 32.72 8.57 -13.34
N MET A 317 32.98 9.68 -12.65
CA MET A 317 33.71 9.67 -11.39
C MET A 317 32.94 8.92 -10.30
N LEU A 318 31.63 9.11 -10.22
CA LEU A 318 30.80 8.38 -9.28
C LEU A 318 30.85 6.87 -9.52
N ASP A 319 30.77 6.43 -10.78
CA ASP A 319 30.86 5.02 -11.14
C ASP A 319 32.19 4.41 -10.67
N ILE A 320 33.31 5.14 -10.82
CA ILE A 320 34.63 4.73 -10.32
C ILE A 320 34.68 4.68 -8.79
N VAL A 321 34.10 5.68 -8.11
CA VAL A 321 34.10 5.75 -6.65
C VAL A 321 33.17 4.70 -6.04
N ILE A 322 32.06 4.34 -6.70
CA ILE A 322 31.20 3.23 -6.29
C ILE A 322 31.98 1.92 -6.25
N GLU A 323 32.87 1.68 -7.21
CA GLU A 323 33.75 0.50 -7.20
C GLU A 323 34.82 0.60 -6.10
N ASN A 324 35.44 1.76 -5.91
CA ASN A 324 36.47 1.96 -4.91
C ASN A 324 36.30 3.30 -4.15
N PRO A 325 35.61 3.32 -3.00
CA PRO A 325 35.34 4.56 -2.26
C PRO A 325 36.58 5.26 -1.71
N LYS A 326 37.72 4.61 -1.67
CA LYS A 326 39.00 5.24 -1.27
C LYS A 326 39.49 6.28 -2.28
N LEU A 327 38.96 6.26 -3.51
CA LEU A 327 39.28 7.23 -4.55
C LEU A 327 38.47 8.54 -4.41
N ASN A 328 37.55 8.62 -3.45
CA ASN A 328 36.76 9.81 -3.18
C ASN A 328 37.57 10.85 -2.38
N ASP A 329 38.61 11.37 -2.98
CA ASP A 329 39.35 12.54 -2.49
C ASP A 329 39.58 13.51 -3.65
N LYS A 330 39.54 14.81 -3.35
CA LYS A 330 39.57 15.87 -4.38
C LYS A 330 40.81 15.78 -5.30
N ALA A 331 41.99 15.50 -4.75
CA ALA A 331 43.20 15.47 -5.52
C ALA A 331 43.23 14.29 -6.52
N THR A 332 42.79 13.12 -6.05
CA THR A 332 42.66 11.91 -6.88
C THR A 332 41.62 12.12 -7.98
N LEU A 333 40.45 12.68 -7.64
CA LEU A 333 39.36 12.93 -8.62
C LEU A 333 39.81 13.95 -9.70
N ILE A 334 40.55 14.99 -9.32
CA ILE A 334 41.12 15.97 -10.24
C ILE A 334 42.10 15.31 -11.19
N ALA A 335 43.03 14.49 -10.68
CA ALA A 335 44.01 13.80 -11.52
C ALA A 335 43.34 12.87 -12.56
N MET A 336 42.15 12.33 -12.26
CA MET A 336 41.40 11.51 -13.21
C MET A 336 40.83 12.30 -14.39
N ILE A 337 40.60 13.62 -14.26
CA ILE A 337 40.08 14.45 -15.36
C ILE A 337 41.04 14.39 -16.57
N GLU A 338 42.36 14.37 -16.33
CA GLU A 338 43.36 14.32 -17.37
C GLU A 338 43.38 13.01 -18.16
N HIS A 339 42.78 11.94 -17.57
CA HIS A 339 42.70 10.62 -18.21
C HIS A 339 41.31 10.34 -18.84
N ILE A 340 40.31 11.15 -18.56
CA ILE A 340 38.93 11.03 -19.10
C ILE A 340 38.78 11.88 -20.39
N LYS A 341 39.66 12.88 -20.61
CA LYS A 341 39.78 13.64 -21.86
C LYS A 341 40.55 12.81 -22.90
#